data_67b3131ba6346101ddf92326be8fe07c
#
_entry.id   67b3131ba6346101ddf92326be8fe07c
#
_cell.length_a   1.000
_cell.length_b   1.000
_cell.length_c   1.000
_cell.angle_alpha   90.00
_cell.angle_beta   90.00
_cell.angle_gamma   90.00
#
_symmetry.space_group_name_H-M   'P 1'
#
loop_
_entity.id
_entity.type
_entity.pdbx_description
1 polymer ?
#
loop_
_entity_poly.entity_id
_entity_poly.type
_entity_poly.pdbx_seq_one_letter_code
_entity_poly.pdbx_strand_id
1 'polypeptide(L)'
;MKKLIALLLTALLLGTAAAASAGDGLDGGWQVAEDTAITEERQELFDRALNGLLGVSYVPVAYLGSQAVAGMNHCFLCQATVVYPGAQTRLVLVYLYEDLTGHAEITRIADLDIAALSVAAE
;
A
#
# COMPACT_ATOMS: atom_id res chain seq x y z
N MET A 1 -25.71 -7.84 -28.24
CA MET A 1 -25.24 -7.73 -27.75
C MET A 1 -24.63 -8.58 -27.02
N LYS A 2 -24.60 -9.24 -26.59
CA LYS A 2 -24.09 -10.04 -25.93
C LYS A 2 -22.88 -10.44 -26.35
N LYS A 3 -22.59 -10.61 -27.27
CA LYS A 3 -21.50 -11.05 -27.74
C LYS A 3 -20.48 -10.16 -27.31
N LEU A 4 -20.59 -9.11 -27.39
CA LEU A 4 -19.63 -8.24 -27.06
C LEU A 4 -19.20 -8.44 -25.72
N ILE A 5 -19.85 -8.81 -25.00
CA ILE A 5 -19.53 -9.00 -23.73
C ILE A 5 -18.46 -9.94 -23.64
N ALA A 6 -18.58 -10.90 -24.23
CA ALA A 6 -17.63 -11.92 -24.16
C ALA A 6 -16.34 -11.34 -24.32
N LEU A 7 -16.22 -10.67 -25.30
CA LEU A 7 -15.03 -10.18 -25.53
C LEU A 7 -14.47 -9.46 -24.49
N LEU A 8 -15.12 -8.78 -23.90
CA LEU A 8 -14.61 -8.08 -22.96
C LEU A 8 -13.93 -8.88 -22.02
N LEU A 9 -14.34 -9.83 -21.64
CA LEU A 9 -13.74 -10.61 -20.80
C LEU A 9 -12.48 -10.99 -21.18
N THR A 10 -12.29 -11.29 -22.22
CA THR A 10 -11.07 -11.74 -22.61
C THR A 10 -10.16 -10.69 -22.34
N ALA A 11 -10.43 -9.65 -22.72
CA ALA A 11 -9.55 -8.62 -22.59
C ALA A 11 -9.09 -8.66 -21.20
N LEU A 12 -9.82 -8.77 -20.44
CA LEU A 12 -9.43 -8.79 -19.17
C LEU A 12 -8.45 -9.72 -18.88
N LEU A 13 -8.56 -10.72 -19.19
CA LEU A 13 -7.68 -11.62 -18.94
C LEU A 13 -6.44 -11.27 -19.26
N LEU A 14 -6.30 -10.83 -20.27
CA LEU A 14 -5.11 -10.57 -20.62
C LEU A 14 -4.50 -9.72 -19.76
N GLY A 15 -5.13 -9.00 -19.32
CA GLY A 15 -4.48 -8.03 -18.60
C GLY A 15 -3.72 -8.74 -17.60
N THR A 16 -4.14 -9.66 -17.28
CA THR A 16 -3.45 -10.27 -16.31
C THR A 16 -2.20 -10.56 -16.72
N ALA A 17 -2.15 -10.86 -17.66
CA ALA A 17 -0.97 -11.22 -18.12
C ALA A 17 -0.11 -10.28 -17.68
N ALA A 18 -0.33 -9.31 -17.97
CA ALA A 18 0.53 -8.38 -17.68
C ALA A 18 0.97 -8.62 -16.38
N ALA A 19 0.31 -8.80 -15.75
CA ALA A 19 0.70 -8.96 -14.52
C ALA A 19 1.81 -9.73 -14.50
N ALA A 20 1.74 -10.50 -15.04
CA ALA A 20 2.73 -11.33 -15.00
C ALA A 20 3.87 -10.60 -14.89
N SER A 21 3.90 -9.81 -15.51
CA SER A 21 5.00 -9.23 -15.51
C SER A 21 5.52 -9.12 -14.33
N ALA A 22 4.90 -9.04 -13.78
CA ALA A 22 5.38 -8.83 -12.71
C ALA A 22 6.35 -9.70 -12.68
N GLY A 23 6.21 -10.23 -13.42
CA GLY A 23 7.06 -11.07 -13.35
C GLY A 23 8.26 -10.80 -12.80
N ASP A 24 8.66 -10.25 -13.07
CA ASP A 24 9.80 -10.11 -12.63
C ASP A 24 9.78 -10.42 -11.41
N GLY A 25 9.07 -10.62 -11.40
CA GLY A 25 9.08 -10.84 -10.37
C GLY A 25 9.07 -11.68 -9.58
N LEU A 26 9.00 -11.90 -9.61
CA LEU A 26 8.99 -12.61 -8.70
C LEU A 26 7.86 -12.74 -7.98
N ASP A 27 7.19 -13.43 -8.35
CA ASP A 27 6.16 -13.78 -7.62
C ASP A 27 5.61 -12.81 -6.77
N GLY A 28 4.74 -12.08 -7.13
CA GLY A 28 4.10 -11.21 -6.25
C GLY A 28 5.06 -10.27 -5.65
N GLY A 29 6.03 -9.90 -6.36
CA GLY A 29 6.97 -8.97 -5.80
C GLY A 29 6.38 -7.62 -5.64
N TRP A 30 6.95 -6.82 -4.77
CA TRP A 30 6.51 -5.47 -4.56
C TRP A 30 6.94 -4.59 -5.72
N GLN A 31 6.07 -3.67 -6.10
CA GLN A 31 6.39 -2.71 -7.12
C GLN A 31 6.48 -1.35 -6.49
N VAL A 32 7.57 -0.64 -6.74
CA VAL A 32 7.76 0.70 -6.19
C VAL A 32 6.83 1.64 -6.92
N ALA A 33 6.21 2.54 -6.20
CA ALA A 33 5.29 3.49 -6.81
C ALA A 33 6.06 4.48 -7.64
N GLU A 34 5.57 4.77 -8.83
CA GLU A 34 6.22 5.75 -9.65
C GLU A 34 5.86 7.13 -9.14
N ASP A 35 4.70 7.30 -8.58
CA ASP A 35 4.26 8.56 -8.06
C ASP A 35 3.95 8.33 -6.59
N THR A 36 4.70 8.96 -5.70
CA THR A 36 4.55 8.75 -4.28
C THR A 36 3.56 9.67 -3.61
N ALA A 37 2.88 10.49 -4.36
CA ALA A 37 1.95 11.45 -3.75
C ALA A 37 0.81 10.77 -3.02
N ILE A 38 0.34 11.37 -1.97
CA ILE A 38 -0.82 10.86 -1.26
C ILE A 38 -2.04 11.49 -1.93
N THR A 39 -2.55 10.82 -2.93
CA THR A 39 -3.70 11.31 -3.65
C THR A 39 -4.94 11.14 -2.77
N GLU A 40 -6.05 11.70 -3.21
CA GLU A 40 -7.25 11.58 -2.47
C GLU A 40 -7.65 10.12 -2.34
N GLU A 41 -7.46 9.35 -3.39
CA GLU A 41 -7.79 7.95 -3.33
C GLU A 41 -6.92 7.20 -2.35
N ARG A 42 -5.66 7.53 -2.29
CA ARG A 42 -4.75 6.86 -1.39
C ARG A 42 -5.05 7.24 0.07
N GLN A 43 -5.45 8.49 0.28
CA GLN A 43 -5.80 8.93 1.61
C GLN A 43 -7.07 8.20 2.07
N GLU A 44 -8.04 8.01 1.18
CA GLU A 44 -9.24 7.31 1.56
C GLU A 44 -8.96 5.85 1.88
N LEU A 45 -8.11 5.23 1.11
CA LEU A 45 -7.76 3.85 1.35
C LEU A 45 -7.12 3.75 2.74
N PHE A 46 -6.21 4.66 3.04
CA PHE A 46 -5.51 4.65 4.29
C PHE A 46 -6.51 4.87 5.43
N ASP A 47 -7.43 5.78 5.26
CA ASP A 47 -8.42 6.06 6.30
C ASP A 47 -9.31 4.85 6.54
N ARG A 48 -9.66 4.12 5.50
CA ARG A 48 -10.48 2.95 5.69
C ARG A 48 -9.73 1.90 6.50
N ALA A 49 -8.45 1.76 6.26
CA ALA A 49 -7.67 0.76 6.96
C ALA A 49 -7.46 1.12 8.42
N LEU A 50 -7.44 2.40 8.73
CA LEU A 50 -7.25 2.82 10.08
C LEU A 50 -8.52 2.89 10.91
N ASN A 51 -9.64 2.65 10.32
CA ASN A 51 -10.89 2.80 11.01
C ASN A 51 -10.87 2.04 12.33
N GLY A 52 -11.10 2.73 13.41
CA GLY A 52 -11.15 2.09 14.72
C GLY A 52 -9.84 2.03 15.47
N LEU A 53 -8.76 2.44 14.84
CA LEU A 53 -7.49 2.39 15.51
C LEU A 53 -7.35 3.60 16.41
N LEU A 54 -6.97 3.39 17.65
CA LEU A 54 -6.87 4.47 18.62
C LEU A 54 -5.49 4.52 19.25
N GLY A 55 -5.17 5.63 19.82
CA GLY A 55 -3.95 5.78 20.61
C GLY A 55 -2.74 6.31 19.86
N VAL A 56 -2.76 6.23 18.55
CA VAL A 56 -1.64 6.73 17.76
C VAL A 56 -2.23 7.44 16.56
N SER A 57 -1.65 8.58 16.22
CA SER A 57 -2.06 9.32 15.06
C SER A 57 -1.09 8.98 13.94
N TYR A 58 -1.58 8.50 12.81
CA TYR A 58 -0.75 8.18 11.67
C TYR A 58 -1.09 9.11 10.52
N VAL A 59 -0.09 9.80 10.00
CA VAL A 59 -0.28 10.70 8.88
C VAL A 59 0.54 10.21 7.73
N PRO A 60 -0.08 9.78 6.62
CA PRO A 60 0.69 9.27 5.50
C PRO A 60 1.40 10.41 4.79
N VAL A 61 2.66 10.25 4.50
CA VAL A 61 3.43 11.26 3.82
C VAL A 61 3.88 10.80 2.45
N ALA A 62 3.87 9.53 2.18
CA ALA A 62 4.22 9.04 0.85
C ALA A 62 3.67 7.64 0.64
N TYR A 63 3.32 7.34 -0.59
CA TYR A 63 2.85 6.02 -0.96
C TYR A 63 4.03 5.34 -1.60
N LEU A 64 4.48 4.23 -1.06
CA LEU A 64 5.74 3.65 -1.50
C LEU A 64 5.60 2.54 -2.52
N GLY A 65 4.53 1.83 -2.50
CA GLY A 65 4.39 0.75 -3.47
C GLY A 65 3.27 -0.21 -3.17
N SER A 66 3.16 -1.22 -4.00
CA SER A 66 2.07 -2.17 -3.85
C SER A 66 2.53 -3.55 -4.28
N GLN A 67 1.76 -4.55 -3.91
CA GLN A 67 2.04 -5.92 -4.28
C GLN A 67 0.71 -6.56 -4.65
N ALA A 68 0.60 -7.07 -5.85
CA ALA A 68 -0.64 -7.69 -6.28
C ALA A 68 -0.74 -9.10 -5.72
N VAL A 69 -1.85 -9.41 -5.13
CA VAL A 69 -2.09 -10.72 -4.59
C VAL A 69 -3.57 -10.93 -4.85
N ALA A 70 -4.27 -11.68 -4.09
CA ALA A 70 -5.71 -11.77 -4.30
C ALA A 70 -6.21 -10.53 -3.56
N GLY A 71 -6.21 -9.42 -4.21
CA GLY A 71 -6.38 -8.10 -3.63
C GLY A 71 -5.08 -7.38 -3.81
N MET A 72 -4.80 -6.41 -2.99
CA MET A 72 -3.56 -5.65 -3.09
C MET A 72 -2.99 -5.34 -1.72
N ASN A 73 -1.70 -5.53 -1.59
CA ASN A 73 -1.01 -5.03 -0.40
C ASN A 73 -0.45 -3.67 -0.77
N HIS A 74 -0.43 -2.76 0.17
CA HIS A 74 0.06 -1.40 -0.06
C HIS A 74 1.03 -1.02 1.05
N CYS A 75 1.97 -0.15 0.77
CA CYS A 75 2.91 0.31 1.76
C CYS A 75 2.96 1.83 1.77
N PHE A 76 2.72 2.42 2.92
CA PHE A 76 2.76 3.87 3.09
C PHE A 76 3.87 4.24 4.06
N LEU A 77 4.51 5.37 3.80
CA LEU A 77 5.44 5.93 4.76
C LEU A 77 4.63 6.92 5.57
N CYS A 78 4.66 6.82 6.86
CA CYS A 78 3.82 7.65 7.73
C CYS A 78 4.58 8.28 8.88
N GLN A 79 4.03 9.37 9.38
CA GLN A 79 4.48 9.93 10.63
C GLN A 79 3.55 9.37 11.68
N ALA A 80 4.08 8.83 12.74
CA ALA A 80 3.30 8.24 13.81
C ALA A 80 3.57 9.01 15.11
N THR A 81 2.52 9.41 15.78
CA THR A 81 2.65 10.16 17.03
C THR A 81 1.66 9.58 18.04
N VAL A 82 2.17 9.17 19.20
CA VAL A 82 1.31 8.63 20.21
C VAL A 82 0.49 9.80 20.76
N VAL A 83 -0.76 9.58 21.00
CA VAL A 83 -1.65 10.66 21.41
C VAL A 83 -1.53 10.93 22.91
N TYR A 84 -0.53 11.69 23.28
CA TYR A 84 -0.43 12.20 24.65
C TYR A 84 0.56 13.36 24.62
N PRO A 85 0.53 14.22 25.57
CA PRO A 85 1.36 15.42 25.58
C PRO A 85 2.83 15.07 25.55
N GLY A 86 3.57 15.77 24.75
CA GLY A 86 5.01 15.55 24.69
C GLY A 86 5.46 14.37 23.85
N ALA A 87 4.54 13.66 23.26
CA ALA A 87 4.94 12.50 22.45
C ALA A 87 5.71 12.97 21.25
N GLN A 88 6.68 12.20 20.84
CA GLN A 88 7.48 12.53 19.69
C GLN A 88 6.95 11.82 18.47
N THR A 89 7.16 12.41 17.33
CA THR A 89 6.75 11.80 16.06
C THR A 89 7.89 10.93 15.56
N ARG A 90 7.56 9.79 15.03
CA ARG A 90 8.57 8.94 14.41
C ARG A 90 8.05 8.50 13.05
N LEU A 91 8.93 7.99 12.23
CA LEU A 91 8.53 7.52 10.91
C LEU A 91 8.32 6.02 10.95
N VAL A 92 7.28 5.56 10.30
CA VAL A 92 7.00 4.14 10.25
C VAL A 92 6.54 3.77 8.86
N LEU A 93 6.64 2.50 8.53
CA LEU A 93 6.06 1.98 7.31
C LEU A 93 4.78 1.29 7.73
N VAL A 94 3.67 1.64 7.09
CA VAL A 94 2.38 1.03 7.38
C VAL A 94 2.00 0.18 6.19
N TYR A 95 1.84 -1.12 6.41
CA TYR A 95 1.43 -2.03 5.34
C TYR A 95 -0.04 -2.32 5.55
N LEU A 96 -0.81 -2.28 4.49
CA LEU A 96 -2.20 -2.61 4.61
C LEU A 96 -2.63 -3.50 3.46
N TYR A 97 -3.70 -4.22 3.65
CA TYR A 97 -4.23 -5.12 2.65
C TYR A 97 -5.62 -4.64 2.26
N GLU A 98 -5.86 -4.58 0.96
CA GLU A 98 -7.15 -4.19 0.45
C GLU A 98 -7.67 -5.39 -0.31
N ASP A 99 -8.81 -5.94 0.08
CA ASP A 99 -9.33 -7.12 -0.57
C ASP A 99 -10.10 -6.75 -1.83
N LEU A 100 -10.57 -7.73 -2.53
CA LEU A 100 -11.22 -7.48 -3.81
C LEU A 100 -12.55 -6.74 -3.70
N THR A 101 -13.09 -6.61 -2.52
CA THR A 101 -14.34 -5.88 -2.34
C THR A 101 -14.09 -4.47 -1.82
N GLY A 102 -12.84 -4.11 -1.59
CA GLY A 102 -12.51 -2.77 -1.13
C GLY A 102 -12.34 -2.63 0.38
N HIS A 103 -12.49 -3.71 1.12
CA HIS A 103 -12.27 -3.63 2.56
C HIS A 103 -10.76 -3.56 2.78
N ALA A 104 -10.34 -2.72 3.67
CA ALA A 104 -8.90 -2.52 3.92
C ALA A 104 -8.60 -2.66 5.40
N GLU A 105 -7.44 -3.22 5.69
CA GLU A 105 -7.00 -3.37 7.07
C GLU A 105 -5.50 -3.28 7.16
N ILE A 106 -4.98 -2.83 8.28
CA ILE A 106 -3.56 -2.74 8.48
C ILE A 106 -3.03 -4.11 8.83
N THR A 107 -1.98 -4.52 8.15
CA THR A 107 -1.40 -5.84 8.39
C THR A 107 -0.08 -5.77 9.12
N ARG A 108 0.61 -4.63 9.07
CA ARG A 108 1.90 -4.54 9.72
C ARG A 108 2.33 -3.09 9.85
N ILE A 109 2.98 -2.75 10.93
CA ILE A 109 3.56 -1.42 11.10
C ILE A 109 5.00 -1.66 11.54
N ALA A 110 5.94 -1.09 10.82
CA ALA A 110 7.35 -1.29 11.10
C ALA A 110 8.04 0.05 11.30
N ASP A 111 8.85 0.17 12.33
CA ASP A 111 9.56 1.41 12.56
C ASP A 111 10.63 1.54 11.50
N LEU A 112 10.90 2.76 11.09
CA LEU A 112 11.92 3.04 10.12
C LEU A 112 13.13 3.56 10.87
N ASP A 113 14.23 2.81 10.81
CA ASP A 113 15.43 3.19 11.51
C ASP A 113 16.36 3.86 10.53
N ILE A 114 16.44 5.18 10.59
CA ILE A 114 17.26 5.94 9.67
C ILE A 114 18.72 5.57 9.79
N ALA A 115 19.18 5.30 10.97
CA ALA A 115 20.56 4.96 11.14
C ALA A 115 20.89 3.65 10.43
N ALA A 116 19.99 2.71 10.47
CA ALA A 116 20.22 1.45 9.80
C ALA A 116 20.20 1.63 8.30
N LEU A 117 19.39 2.56 7.81
CA LEU A 117 19.33 2.75 6.39
C LEU A 117 20.60 3.36 5.86
N SER A 118 21.26 4.17 6.65
CA SER A 118 22.43 4.85 6.14
C SER A 118 23.53 3.86 5.81
N VAL A 119 23.49 2.72 6.37
CA VAL A 119 24.51 1.77 6.07
C VAL A 119 24.39 1.25 4.68
N ALA A 120 23.21 1.13 4.19
CA ALA A 120 23.05 0.59 2.88
C ALA A 120 23.51 1.55 1.82
N ALA A 121 23.75 2.75 2.17
CA ALA A 121 24.11 3.72 1.18
C ALA A 121 25.55 3.52 0.76
N GLU A 122 26.28 2.72 1.42
CA GLU A 122 27.60 2.53 1.06
C GLU A 122 27.77 1.83 -0.10
#